data_c8487791912b2572a80c8fa30ba4aa09
#
_entry.id   c8487791912b2572a80c8fa30ba4aa09
#
_cell.length_a   1.000
_cell.length_b   1.000
_cell.length_c   1.000
_cell.angle_alpha   90.00
_cell.angle_beta   90.00
_cell.angle_gamma   90.00
#
_symmetry.space_group_name_H-M   'P 1'
#
loop_
_entity.id
_entity.type
_entity.pdbx_description
1 polymer ?
#
loop_
_entity_poly.entity_id
_entity_poly.type
_entity_poly.pdbx_seq_one_letter_code
_entity_poly.pdbx_strand_id
1 'polypeptide(L)'
;MPLFRFARGSGPWFGERRLELLSLFLYTFRVSSKKNALRGEAERVVNTCYVFRLRVFNRLISRVYNEALSARALTVSQFNILTVIVRREPVAPHQISAALQIEKSSLSRNIDLMRRKGWIITKSTGRRSLVSVTEKGRNVYKNALPSWKDAQQKALTLAGKEIFQQITATVRSLRKK
;
A
#
# COMPACT_ATOMS: atom_id res chain seq x y z
N MET A 1 21.41 44.99 11.32
CA MET A 1 20.38 45.81 11.97
C MET A 1 20.34 47.16 11.25
N PRO A 2 19.33 47.51 10.49
CA PRO A 2 19.06 48.87 10.07
C PRO A 2 17.90 49.43 10.88
N LEU A 3 18.17 50.54 11.57
CA LEU A 3 17.26 51.38 12.29
C LEU A 3 16.31 52.10 11.32
N PHE A 4 15.05 51.69 11.29
CA PHE A 4 14.00 52.49 10.62
C PHE A 4 13.61 53.66 11.50
N ARG A 5 14.00 54.86 11.09
CA ARG A 5 13.58 56.13 11.64
C ARG A 5 12.13 56.42 11.21
N PHE A 6 11.18 56.29 12.13
CA PHE A 6 9.78 56.68 11.90
C PHE A 6 9.65 58.20 11.80
N ALA A 7 9.32 58.71 10.61
CA ALA A 7 8.88 60.09 10.43
C ALA A 7 7.47 60.24 10.99
N ARG A 8 7.28 61.20 11.94
CA ARG A 8 5.98 61.62 12.46
C ARG A 8 5.25 62.45 11.41
N GLY A 9 4.31 61.86 10.68
CA GLY A 9 3.38 62.58 9.82
C GLY A 9 2.00 62.63 10.48
N SER A 10 1.56 63.81 10.88
CA SER A 10 0.22 64.13 11.42
C SER A 10 -0.70 64.51 10.26
N GLY A 11 -1.41 63.56 9.65
CA GLY A 11 -2.46 63.83 8.66
C GLY A 11 -3.58 62.78 8.75
N PRO A 12 -4.82 63.10 8.42
CA PRO A 12 -6.00 62.22 8.55
C PRO A 12 -5.93 60.93 7.70
N TRP A 13 -4.99 60.81 6.77
CA TRP A 13 -4.76 59.67 5.90
C TRP A 13 -3.95 58.52 6.55
N PHE A 14 -3.45 58.68 7.78
CA PHE A 14 -2.62 57.69 8.45
C PHE A 14 -3.44 56.61 9.22
N GLY A 15 -4.72 56.91 9.51
CA GLY A 15 -5.58 56.01 10.28
C GLY A 15 -6.08 54.81 9.49
N GLU A 16 -6.59 55.03 8.29
CA GLU A 16 -7.23 53.98 7.49
C GLU A 16 -6.21 52.96 6.91
N ARG A 17 -5.09 53.43 6.39
CA ARG A 17 -4.00 52.52 5.88
C ARG A 17 -3.39 51.67 6.98
N ARG A 18 -3.37 52.18 8.22
CA ARG A 18 -2.83 51.40 9.35
C ARG A 18 -3.77 50.29 9.75
N LEU A 19 -5.06 50.46 9.65
CA LEU A 19 -6.08 49.42 9.91
C LEU A 19 -6.08 48.35 8.79
N GLU A 20 -5.92 48.77 7.54
CA GLU A 20 -5.78 47.81 6.42
C GLU A 20 -4.50 46.96 6.52
N LEU A 21 -3.37 47.58 6.86
CA LEU A 21 -2.11 46.83 7.05
C LEU A 21 -2.17 45.88 8.26
N LEU A 22 -2.84 46.32 9.34
CA LEU A 22 -3.08 45.46 10.50
C LEU A 22 -4.03 44.28 10.16
N SER A 23 -5.09 44.56 9.39
CA SER A 23 -6.02 43.52 8.95
C SER A 23 -5.34 42.50 8.02
N LEU A 24 -4.50 42.93 7.07
CA LEU A 24 -3.68 42.08 6.21
C LEU A 24 -2.65 41.27 7.02
N PHE A 25 -1.99 41.91 8.00
CA PHE A 25 -1.04 41.20 8.87
C PHE A 25 -1.74 40.16 9.74
N LEU A 26 -2.88 40.48 10.33
CA LEU A 26 -3.69 39.53 11.11
C LEU A 26 -4.24 38.40 10.23
N TYR A 27 -4.65 38.69 8.99
CA TYR A 27 -5.11 37.71 8.04
C TYR A 27 -3.98 36.75 7.65
N THR A 28 -2.80 37.26 7.27
CA THR A 28 -1.63 36.43 6.91
C THR A 28 -1.13 35.60 8.10
N PHE A 29 -1.11 36.17 9.31
CA PHE A 29 -0.76 35.48 10.54
C PHE A 29 -1.76 34.36 10.86
N ARG A 30 -3.06 34.61 10.72
CA ARG A 30 -4.14 33.64 10.95
C ARG A 30 -4.12 32.52 9.94
N VAL A 31 -3.82 32.81 8.65
CA VAL A 31 -3.67 31.80 7.60
C VAL A 31 -2.43 30.93 7.84
N SER A 32 -1.30 31.54 8.20
CA SER A 32 -0.06 30.82 8.51
C SER A 32 -0.22 29.92 9.74
N SER A 33 -0.86 30.40 10.80
CA SER A 33 -1.13 29.63 12.02
C SER A 33 -2.03 28.42 11.75
N LYS A 34 -3.12 28.59 10.96
CA LYS A 34 -3.99 27.49 10.55
C LYS A 34 -3.24 26.44 9.70
N LYS A 35 -2.37 26.89 8.78
CA LYS A 35 -1.56 26.01 7.95
C LYS A 35 -0.58 25.19 8.79
N ASN A 36 0.04 25.80 9.79
CA ASN A 36 0.97 25.12 10.71
C ASN A 36 0.24 24.12 11.62
N ALA A 37 -0.95 24.46 12.12
CA ALA A 37 -1.77 23.56 12.91
C ALA A 37 -2.20 22.32 12.10
N LEU A 38 -2.67 22.51 10.87
CA LEU A 38 -3.07 21.41 9.98
C LEU A 38 -1.87 20.51 9.63
N ARG A 39 -0.70 21.09 9.43
CA ARG A 39 0.55 20.32 9.21
C ARG A 39 0.89 19.45 10.41
N GLY A 40 0.78 19.98 11.62
CA GLY A 40 1.00 19.22 12.86
C GLY A 40 0.02 18.06 13.01
N GLU A 41 -1.26 18.24 12.65
CA GLU A 41 -2.24 17.15 12.63
C GLU A 41 -1.88 16.09 11.58
N ALA A 42 -1.48 16.50 10.37
CA ALA A 42 -1.06 15.57 9.33
C ALA A 42 0.17 14.75 9.75
N GLU A 43 1.14 15.37 10.41
CA GLU A 43 2.30 14.68 10.98
C GLU A 43 1.89 13.66 12.05
N ARG A 44 0.93 14.01 12.91
CA ARG A 44 0.37 13.05 13.88
C ARG A 44 -0.26 11.85 13.16
N VAL A 45 -1.08 12.08 12.14
CA VAL A 45 -1.68 10.99 11.35
C VAL A 45 -0.60 10.08 10.76
N VAL A 46 0.41 10.63 10.10
CA VAL A 46 1.53 9.85 9.53
C VAL A 46 2.23 9.02 10.61
N ASN A 47 2.42 9.58 11.79
CA ASN A 47 3.18 8.95 12.87
C ASN A 47 2.37 7.96 13.72
N THR A 48 1.05 8.08 13.78
CA THR A 48 0.21 7.26 14.66
C THR A 48 -0.80 6.38 13.93
N CYS A 49 -1.11 6.66 12.65
CA CYS A 49 -2.10 5.90 11.91
C CYS A 49 -1.60 4.48 11.60
N TYR A 50 -2.25 3.50 12.20
CA TYR A 50 -1.93 2.09 12.05
C TYR A 50 -2.01 1.63 10.57
N VAL A 51 -3.09 1.99 9.88
CA VAL A 51 -3.30 1.63 8.46
C VAL A 51 -2.23 2.27 7.57
N PHE A 52 -1.85 3.54 7.83
CA PHE A 52 -0.80 4.20 7.07
C PHE A 52 0.53 3.43 7.17
N ARG A 53 0.93 3.08 8.40
CA ARG A 53 2.18 2.33 8.64
C ARG A 53 2.14 0.93 8.05
N LEU A 54 1.02 0.20 8.17
CA LEU A 54 0.86 -1.12 7.56
C LEU A 54 0.96 -1.07 6.03
N ARG A 55 0.38 -0.05 5.39
CA ARG A 55 0.48 0.12 3.93
C ARG A 55 1.92 0.39 3.48
N VAL A 56 2.65 1.26 4.20
CA VAL A 56 4.07 1.53 3.90
C VAL A 56 4.89 0.25 4.10
N PHE A 57 4.72 -0.43 5.23
CA PHE A 57 5.39 -1.69 5.54
C PHE A 57 5.13 -2.75 4.45
N ASN A 58 3.86 -2.97 4.10
CA ASN A 58 3.51 -3.93 3.05
C ASN A 58 4.15 -3.58 1.70
N ARG A 59 4.22 -2.29 1.32
CA ARG A 59 4.89 -1.87 0.07
C ARG A 59 6.39 -2.16 0.10
N LEU A 60 7.07 -1.88 1.21
CA LEU A 60 8.50 -2.13 1.36
C LEU A 60 8.80 -3.63 1.28
N ILE A 61 8.08 -4.45 2.02
CA ILE A 61 8.25 -5.90 1.98
C ILE A 61 7.89 -6.47 0.60
N SER A 62 6.75 -6.04 0.00
CA SER A 62 6.36 -6.49 -1.34
C SER A 62 7.39 -6.16 -2.41
N ARG A 63 8.14 -5.06 -2.28
CA ARG A 63 9.26 -4.72 -3.18
C ARG A 63 10.33 -5.79 -3.16
N VAL A 64 10.75 -6.27 -1.98
CA VAL A 64 11.76 -7.34 -1.83
C VAL A 64 11.35 -8.59 -2.59
N TYR A 65 10.08 -9.00 -2.47
CA TYR A 65 9.59 -10.17 -3.21
C TYR A 65 9.47 -9.92 -4.71
N ASN A 66 8.99 -8.74 -5.12
CA ASN A 66 8.87 -8.41 -6.54
C ASN A 66 10.23 -8.37 -7.23
N GLU A 67 11.26 -7.82 -6.59
CA GLU A 67 12.63 -7.82 -7.10
C GLU A 67 13.15 -9.25 -7.30
N ALA A 68 12.98 -10.12 -6.30
CA ALA A 68 13.42 -11.51 -6.39
C ALA A 68 12.65 -12.32 -7.44
N LEU A 69 11.35 -12.06 -7.62
CA LEU A 69 10.48 -12.78 -8.56
C LEU A 69 10.53 -12.21 -9.99
N SER A 70 11.08 -11.01 -10.19
CA SER A 70 11.11 -10.32 -11.49
C SER A 70 11.83 -11.12 -12.57
N ALA A 71 12.93 -11.79 -12.23
CA ALA A 71 13.67 -12.68 -13.13
C ALA A 71 12.84 -13.87 -13.66
N ARG A 72 11.68 -14.15 -13.04
CA ARG A 72 10.73 -15.18 -13.46
C ARG A 72 9.47 -14.58 -14.09
N ALA A 73 9.47 -13.27 -14.41
CA ALA A 73 8.33 -12.53 -14.95
C ALA A 73 7.06 -12.64 -14.09
N LEU A 74 7.24 -12.79 -12.75
CA LEU A 74 6.19 -12.91 -11.75
C LEU A 74 6.19 -11.71 -10.81
N THR A 75 5.00 -11.29 -10.39
CA THR A 75 4.81 -10.42 -9.22
C THR A 75 4.48 -11.25 -7.98
N VAL A 76 4.69 -10.69 -6.79
CA VAL A 76 4.29 -11.35 -5.53
C VAL A 76 2.79 -11.64 -5.49
N SER A 77 1.96 -10.77 -6.07
CA SER A 77 0.51 -11.01 -6.17
C SER A 77 0.18 -12.22 -7.02
N GLN A 78 0.82 -12.38 -8.18
CA GLN A 78 0.65 -13.54 -9.06
C GLN A 78 1.16 -14.83 -8.41
N PHE A 79 2.31 -14.75 -7.74
CA PHE A 79 2.85 -15.89 -6.99
C PHE A 79 1.89 -16.35 -5.89
N ASN A 80 1.30 -15.41 -5.12
CA ASN A 80 0.31 -15.74 -4.09
C ASN A 80 -0.97 -16.36 -4.67
N ILE A 81 -1.46 -15.87 -5.81
CA ILE A 81 -2.62 -16.44 -6.50
C ILE A 81 -2.30 -17.87 -6.97
N LEU A 82 -1.13 -18.09 -7.61
CA LEU A 82 -0.68 -19.43 -7.99
C LEU A 82 -0.58 -20.36 -6.79
N THR A 83 -0.07 -19.86 -5.66
CA THR A 83 0.04 -20.66 -4.42
C THR A 83 -1.34 -21.16 -3.96
N VAL A 84 -2.36 -20.32 -3.99
CA VAL A 84 -3.73 -20.73 -3.61
C VAL A 84 -4.29 -21.73 -4.61
N ILE A 85 -4.08 -21.53 -5.92
CA ILE A 85 -4.56 -22.44 -6.96
C ILE A 85 -3.88 -23.80 -6.82
N VAL A 86 -2.56 -23.83 -6.79
CA VAL A 86 -1.77 -25.10 -6.65
C VAL A 86 -2.19 -25.89 -5.41
N ARG A 87 -2.53 -25.19 -4.32
CA ARG A 87 -2.95 -25.84 -3.06
C ARG A 87 -4.36 -26.42 -3.10
N ARG A 88 -5.28 -25.83 -3.89
CA ARG A 88 -6.73 -26.11 -3.77
C ARG A 88 -7.44 -26.43 -5.08
N GLU A 89 -6.70 -26.60 -6.18
CA GLU A 89 -7.31 -26.83 -7.50
C GLU A 89 -8.20 -28.07 -7.59
N PRO A 90 -9.31 -27.99 -8.30
CA PRO A 90 -9.84 -26.79 -8.91
C PRO A 90 -10.47 -25.84 -7.87
N VAL A 91 -10.31 -24.53 -8.02
CA VAL A 91 -10.73 -23.53 -7.04
C VAL A 91 -11.56 -22.41 -7.69
N ALA A 92 -12.63 -22.00 -7.02
CA ALA A 92 -13.46 -20.89 -7.50
C ALA A 92 -12.79 -19.52 -7.22
N PRO A 93 -12.92 -18.50 -8.10
CA PRO A 93 -12.33 -17.18 -7.91
C PRO A 93 -12.67 -16.52 -6.57
N HIS A 94 -13.91 -16.66 -6.09
CA HIS A 94 -14.30 -16.10 -4.80
C HIS A 94 -13.54 -16.72 -3.61
N GLN A 95 -13.15 -17.99 -3.71
CA GLN A 95 -12.33 -18.66 -2.69
C GLN A 95 -10.88 -18.16 -2.70
N ILE A 96 -10.35 -17.80 -3.88
CA ILE A 96 -9.03 -17.15 -4.01
C ILE A 96 -9.08 -15.75 -3.39
N SER A 97 -10.10 -14.94 -3.75
CA SER A 97 -10.33 -13.61 -3.19
C SER A 97 -10.43 -13.66 -1.66
N ALA A 98 -11.22 -14.57 -1.11
CA ALA A 98 -11.37 -14.75 0.33
C ALA A 98 -10.06 -15.20 1.02
N ALA A 99 -9.31 -16.12 0.39
CA ALA A 99 -8.04 -16.59 0.96
C ALA A 99 -6.98 -15.50 1.04
N LEU A 100 -6.93 -14.62 0.05
CA LEU A 100 -5.93 -13.55 -0.07
C LEU A 100 -6.43 -12.18 0.40
N GLN A 101 -7.72 -12.05 0.73
CA GLN A 101 -8.36 -10.78 1.10
C GLN A 101 -8.11 -9.68 0.05
N ILE A 102 -8.31 -10.03 -1.23
CA ILE A 102 -8.11 -9.12 -2.36
C ILE A 102 -9.43 -8.84 -3.08
N GLU A 103 -9.53 -7.63 -3.65
CA GLU A 103 -10.68 -7.18 -4.41
C GLU A 103 -10.91 -8.03 -5.66
N LYS A 104 -12.19 -8.28 -5.98
CA LYS A 104 -12.61 -9.08 -7.15
C LYS A 104 -12.02 -8.54 -8.45
N SER A 105 -12.00 -7.21 -8.63
CA SER A 105 -11.45 -6.55 -9.80
C SER A 105 -9.95 -6.79 -9.98
N SER A 106 -9.19 -6.75 -8.89
CA SER A 106 -7.74 -7.03 -8.87
C SER A 106 -7.47 -8.51 -9.16
N LEU A 107 -8.27 -9.40 -8.59
CA LEU A 107 -8.17 -10.85 -8.87
C LEU A 107 -8.48 -11.14 -10.34
N SER A 108 -9.58 -10.60 -10.89
CA SER A 108 -9.99 -10.81 -12.29
C SER A 108 -8.88 -10.43 -13.26
N ARG A 109 -8.29 -9.23 -13.10
CA ARG A 109 -7.16 -8.79 -13.96
C ARG A 109 -5.96 -9.74 -13.89
N ASN A 110 -5.63 -10.24 -12.72
CA ASN A 110 -4.52 -11.21 -12.56
C ASN A 110 -4.86 -12.56 -13.19
N ILE A 111 -6.08 -13.08 -12.99
CA ILE A 111 -6.55 -14.33 -13.61
C ILE A 111 -6.49 -14.21 -15.14
N ASP A 112 -7.00 -13.12 -15.71
CA ASP A 112 -6.96 -12.92 -17.16
C ASP A 112 -5.54 -12.84 -17.71
N LEU A 113 -4.64 -12.15 -17.02
CA LEU A 113 -3.23 -12.09 -17.41
C LEU A 113 -2.56 -13.48 -17.34
N MET A 114 -2.77 -14.21 -16.26
CA MET A 114 -2.18 -15.53 -16.06
C MET A 114 -2.76 -16.56 -17.03
N ARG A 115 -4.05 -16.44 -17.40
CA ARG A 115 -4.69 -17.24 -18.44
C ARG A 115 -4.07 -16.96 -19.81
N ARG A 116 -3.89 -15.68 -20.19
CA ARG A 116 -3.21 -15.29 -21.43
C ARG A 116 -1.78 -15.80 -21.51
N LYS A 117 -1.06 -15.87 -20.38
CA LYS A 117 0.28 -16.45 -20.28
C LYS A 117 0.26 -18.00 -20.33
N GLY A 118 -0.92 -18.61 -20.28
CA GLY A 118 -1.09 -20.07 -20.28
C GLY A 118 -0.69 -20.74 -18.97
N TRP A 119 -0.66 -20.00 -17.86
CA TRP A 119 -0.30 -20.56 -16.54
C TRP A 119 -1.48 -21.23 -15.83
N ILE A 120 -2.68 -20.76 -16.13
CA ILE A 120 -3.93 -21.29 -15.59
C ILE A 120 -4.97 -21.46 -16.69
N ILE A 121 -5.91 -22.36 -16.45
CA ILE A 121 -7.13 -22.52 -17.23
C ILE A 121 -8.35 -22.24 -16.36
N THR A 122 -9.42 -21.78 -17.01
CA THR A 122 -10.71 -21.59 -16.38
C THR A 122 -11.73 -22.48 -17.07
N LYS A 123 -12.41 -23.33 -16.31
CA LYS A 123 -13.50 -24.18 -16.80
C LYS A 123 -14.81 -23.72 -16.19
N SER A 124 -15.83 -23.52 -17.03
CA SER A 124 -17.20 -23.24 -16.57
C SER A 124 -17.95 -24.55 -16.41
N THR A 125 -18.48 -24.79 -15.21
CA THR A 125 -19.34 -25.92 -14.91
C THR A 125 -20.69 -25.37 -14.47
N GLY A 126 -21.63 -25.27 -15.41
CA GLY A 126 -22.89 -24.57 -15.22
C GLY A 126 -22.67 -23.08 -14.85
N ARG A 127 -23.22 -22.64 -13.71
CA ARG A 127 -23.08 -21.26 -13.21
C ARG A 127 -21.75 -20.97 -12.47
N ARG A 128 -20.88 -21.98 -12.33
CA ARG A 128 -19.63 -21.84 -11.57
C ARG A 128 -18.43 -21.83 -12.51
N SER A 129 -17.53 -20.91 -12.26
CA SER A 129 -16.21 -20.86 -12.90
C SER A 129 -15.17 -21.43 -11.94
N LEU A 130 -14.37 -22.37 -12.41
CA LEU A 130 -13.29 -23.00 -11.65
C LEU A 130 -11.95 -22.75 -12.34
N VAL A 131 -10.93 -22.47 -11.55
CA VAL A 131 -9.57 -22.21 -12.00
C VAL A 131 -8.68 -23.38 -11.61
N SER A 132 -7.84 -23.84 -12.55
CA SER A 132 -6.82 -24.84 -12.31
C SER A 132 -5.49 -24.38 -12.90
N VAL A 133 -4.39 -24.85 -12.31
CA VAL A 133 -3.05 -24.60 -12.85
C VAL A 133 -2.77 -25.52 -14.04
N THR A 134 -2.09 -25.02 -15.06
CA THR A 134 -1.58 -25.82 -16.17
C THR A 134 -0.19 -26.39 -15.82
N GLU A 135 0.31 -27.33 -16.64
CA GLU A 135 1.68 -27.80 -16.48
C GLU A 135 2.71 -26.66 -16.61
N LYS A 136 2.48 -25.73 -17.56
CA LYS A 136 3.30 -24.51 -17.69
C LYS A 136 3.26 -23.68 -16.41
N GLY A 137 2.08 -23.52 -15.81
CA GLY A 137 1.92 -22.77 -14.55
C GLY A 137 2.61 -23.47 -13.37
N ARG A 138 2.55 -24.80 -13.29
CA ARG A 138 3.29 -25.59 -12.28
C ARG A 138 4.79 -25.37 -12.40
N ASN A 139 5.31 -25.41 -13.62
CA ASN A 139 6.73 -25.19 -13.87
C ASN A 139 7.15 -23.75 -13.51
N VAL A 140 6.36 -22.75 -13.86
CA VAL A 140 6.59 -21.35 -13.45
C VAL A 140 6.62 -21.23 -11.93
N TYR A 141 5.64 -21.81 -11.23
CA TYR A 141 5.57 -21.79 -9.77
C TYR A 141 6.78 -22.50 -9.13
N LYS A 142 7.09 -23.71 -9.58
CA LYS A 142 8.24 -24.49 -9.08
C LYS A 142 9.56 -23.74 -9.24
N ASN A 143 9.77 -23.14 -10.41
CA ASN A 143 10.99 -22.38 -10.72
C ASN A 143 11.09 -21.04 -9.97
N ALA A 144 9.98 -20.52 -9.44
CA ALA A 144 9.96 -19.32 -8.63
C ALA A 144 10.21 -19.57 -7.13
N LEU A 145 10.06 -20.82 -6.66
CA LEU A 145 10.23 -21.16 -5.23
C LEU A 145 11.59 -20.81 -4.65
N PRO A 146 12.74 -21.02 -5.33
CA PRO A 146 14.03 -20.59 -4.80
C PRO A 146 14.08 -19.07 -4.60
N SER A 147 13.70 -18.29 -5.60
CA SER A 147 13.66 -16.82 -5.52
C SER A 147 12.71 -16.33 -4.41
N TRP A 148 11.58 -17.01 -4.22
CA TRP A 148 10.68 -16.71 -3.11
C TRP A 148 11.31 -17.01 -1.74
N LYS A 149 12.05 -18.13 -1.59
CA LYS A 149 12.77 -18.47 -0.35
C LYS A 149 13.82 -17.40 -0.01
N ASP A 150 14.59 -16.94 -1.00
CA ASP A 150 15.58 -15.90 -0.82
C ASP A 150 14.93 -14.57 -0.39
N ALA A 151 13.81 -14.19 -1.04
CA ALA A 151 13.02 -13.02 -0.65
C ALA A 151 12.47 -13.13 0.77
N GLN A 152 11.97 -14.32 1.15
CA GLN A 152 11.48 -14.60 2.50
C GLN A 152 12.60 -14.38 3.54
N GLN A 153 13.80 -14.90 3.28
CA GLN A 153 14.93 -14.71 4.19
C GLN A 153 15.34 -13.24 4.30
N LYS A 154 15.41 -12.50 3.17
CA LYS A 154 15.67 -11.06 3.17
C LYS A 154 14.60 -10.28 3.94
N ALA A 155 13.33 -10.60 3.73
CA ALA A 155 12.22 -9.96 4.44
C ALA A 155 12.28 -10.20 5.95
N LEU A 156 12.63 -11.42 6.39
CA LEU A 156 12.82 -11.75 7.80
C LEU A 156 14.00 -10.98 8.41
N THR A 157 15.10 -10.83 7.68
CA THR A 157 16.26 -10.03 8.13
C THR A 157 15.90 -8.55 8.27
N LEU A 158 15.14 -8.00 7.32
CA LEU A 158 14.76 -6.57 7.32
C LEU A 158 13.71 -6.22 8.37
N ALA A 159 12.70 -7.07 8.53
CA ALA A 159 11.56 -6.79 9.41
C ALA A 159 11.75 -7.33 10.83
N GLY A 160 12.59 -8.34 11.01
CA GLY A 160 12.71 -9.08 12.27
C GLY A 160 11.75 -10.27 12.33
N LYS A 161 12.22 -11.36 12.94
CA LYS A 161 11.47 -12.62 13.09
C LYS A 161 10.25 -12.44 13.99
N GLU A 162 10.38 -11.59 15.01
CA GLU A 162 9.33 -11.28 15.98
C GLU A 162 8.12 -10.62 15.33
N ILE A 163 8.34 -9.65 14.43
CA ILE A 163 7.28 -8.99 13.67
C ILE A 163 6.54 -10.00 12.80
N PHE A 164 7.25 -10.91 12.16
CA PHE A 164 6.63 -11.97 11.34
C PHE A 164 5.73 -12.87 12.21
N GLN A 165 6.17 -13.26 13.39
CA GLN A 165 5.39 -14.08 14.33
C GLN A 165 4.13 -13.35 14.79
N GLN A 166 4.27 -12.07 15.18
CA GLN A 166 3.14 -11.22 15.61
C GLN A 166 2.10 -11.04 14.48
N ILE A 167 2.53 -10.73 13.26
CA ILE A 167 1.64 -10.62 12.11
C ILE A 167 0.91 -11.95 11.88
N THR A 168 1.62 -13.07 11.95
CA THR A 168 1.02 -14.40 11.74
C THR A 168 -0.05 -14.71 12.80
N ALA A 169 0.24 -14.43 14.06
CA ALA A 169 -0.72 -14.62 15.17
C ALA A 169 -1.95 -13.71 15.00
N THR A 170 -1.72 -12.43 14.69
CA THR A 170 -2.80 -11.45 14.47
C THR A 170 -3.70 -11.84 13.30
N VAL A 171 -3.13 -12.23 12.16
CA VAL A 171 -3.91 -12.69 11.00
C VAL A 171 -4.75 -13.92 11.33
N ARG A 172 -4.21 -14.87 12.11
CA ARG A 172 -4.98 -16.04 12.58
C ARG A 172 -6.16 -15.65 13.47
N SER A 173 -5.93 -14.71 14.39
CA SER A 173 -6.98 -14.20 15.30
C SER A 173 -8.10 -13.49 14.55
N LEU A 174 -7.77 -12.60 13.61
CA LEU A 174 -8.74 -11.85 12.83
C LEU A 174 -9.56 -12.71 11.86
N ARG A 175 -9.05 -13.86 11.43
CA ARG A 175 -9.78 -14.81 10.56
C ARG A 175 -10.76 -15.73 11.31
N LYS A 176 -10.70 -15.78 12.63
CA LYS A 176 -11.62 -16.59 13.46
C LYS A 176 -12.89 -15.81 13.87
N LYS A 177 -12.90 -14.50 13.69
CA LYS A 177 -14.05 -13.62 13.85
C LYS A 177 -14.85 -13.53 12.55
#